data_5b2aa1880130abe75ed961466fd6738c
#
_entry.id   5b2aa1880130abe75ed961466fd6738c
#
_cell.length_a   1.000
_cell.length_b   1.000
_cell.length_c   1.000
_cell.angle_alpha   90.00
_cell.angle_beta   90.00
_cell.angle_gamma   90.00
#
_symmetry.space_group_name_H-M   'P 1'
#
loop_
_entity.id
_entity.type
_entity.pdbx_description
1 polymer ?
#
loop_
_entity_poly.entity_id
_entity_poly.type
_entity_poly.pdbx_seq_one_letter_code
_entity_poly.pdbx_strand_id
1 'polypeptide(L)'
;MPRPYTLFTGQWADLPFEEVARLASGWGYDGLEIAVSGDHLDAWRWDEPGYAQSKLAVLEKYNLKVWAISNHLKGQAVCDDPIDFRHQAIVGPRVWGDGDPEGVRQRAAEELQHTARLAKALGVDIVVGFTGSSIWQYVAMFPPVPASVIDAGYQDFADRWNPILDVFDECGVRFAHEVHPSEIAYDYWTTVRALEAIGHREAFGLNWDPSHFMWQGIDPVSFIWDFKDRIYHVDCKDTKLRPTGRNTVMGSHLPWGDPRRGWDFVSAGRGDVPWESSFRALTAIGYDGPISVEWEDAGMDRLHGAPEALAALKRFDFPASNTSFDAAFSAKNPTKSGNSEPSFIP
;
A
#
# COMPACT_ATOMS: atom_id res chain seq x y z
N MET A 1 -0.15 18.70 -12.98
CA MET A 1 0.68 17.85 -13.87
C MET A 1 0.10 16.44 -13.80
N PRO A 2 0.26 15.59 -14.81
CA PRO A 2 -0.16 14.19 -14.68
C PRO A 2 0.63 13.54 -13.52
N ARG A 3 -0.02 12.64 -12.80
CA ARG A 3 0.59 11.87 -11.71
C ARG A 3 1.67 10.93 -12.27
N PRO A 4 2.79 10.71 -11.56
CA PRO A 4 3.77 9.73 -11.99
C PRO A 4 3.26 8.31 -11.79
N TYR A 5 3.68 7.39 -12.66
CA TYR A 5 3.36 5.97 -12.57
C TYR A 5 4.59 5.19 -12.15
N THR A 6 4.48 4.44 -11.06
CA THR A 6 5.54 3.57 -10.55
C THR A 6 5.15 2.09 -10.66
N LEU A 7 6.16 1.23 -10.75
CA LEU A 7 6.00 -0.20 -10.61
C LEU A 7 6.48 -0.61 -9.21
N PHE A 8 5.61 -1.27 -8.45
CA PHE A 8 6.02 -1.89 -7.20
C PHE A 8 6.92 -3.09 -7.47
N THR A 9 8.07 -3.15 -6.80
CA THR A 9 9.09 -4.16 -7.11
C THR A 9 9.01 -5.43 -6.25
N GLY A 10 8.06 -5.54 -5.34
CA GLY A 10 7.93 -6.69 -4.44
C GLY A 10 7.74 -8.02 -5.17
N GLN A 11 6.89 -8.05 -6.20
CA GLN A 11 6.64 -9.22 -7.03
C GLN A 11 7.77 -9.54 -8.03
N TRP A 12 8.84 -8.74 -8.02
CA TRP A 12 10.00 -8.84 -8.91
C TRP A 12 11.30 -9.13 -8.16
N ALA A 13 11.23 -9.45 -6.86
CA ALA A 13 12.40 -9.63 -5.99
C ALA A 13 13.27 -10.86 -6.37
N ASP A 14 12.82 -11.69 -7.30
CA ASP A 14 13.57 -12.77 -7.92
C ASP A 14 14.53 -12.28 -9.03
N LEU A 15 14.38 -11.03 -9.48
CA LEU A 15 15.26 -10.40 -10.47
C LEU A 15 16.22 -9.42 -9.80
N PRO A 16 17.42 -9.19 -10.38
CA PRO A 16 18.28 -8.08 -9.95
C PRO A 16 17.58 -6.74 -10.09
N PHE A 17 17.84 -5.81 -9.16
CA PHE A 17 17.25 -4.46 -9.16
C PHE A 17 17.42 -3.71 -10.48
N GLU A 18 18.62 -3.78 -11.06
CA GLU A 18 18.91 -3.12 -12.33
C GLU A 18 18.10 -3.69 -13.49
N GLU A 19 17.80 -4.99 -13.47
CA GLU A 19 16.96 -5.61 -14.51
C GLU A 19 15.51 -5.13 -14.40
N VAL A 20 14.97 -5.00 -13.19
CA VAL A 20 13.63 -4.46 -12.97
C VAL A 20 13.57 -2.99 -13.43
N ALA A 21 14.59 -2.19 -13.11
CA ALA A 21 14.68 -0.81 -13.57
C ALA A 21 14.71 -0.72 -15.10
N ARG A 22 15.47 -1.58 -15.77
CA ARG A 22 15.53 -1.65 -17.24
C ARG A 22 14.15 -1.99 -17.85
N LEU A 23 13.46 -2.98 -17.27
CA LEU A 23 12.14 -3.40 -17.74
C LEU A 23 11.11 -2.29 -17.55
N ALA A 24 11.00 -1.72 -16.36
CA ALA A 24 10.04 -0.66 -16.05
C ALA A 24 10.23 0.57 -16.94
N SER A 25 11.49 1.00 -17.16
CA SER A 25 11.81 2.06 -18.11
C SER A 25 11.36 1.72 -19.53
N GLY A 26 11.65 0.51 -19.99
CA GLY A 26 11.26 0.04 -21.33
C GLY A 26 9.74 -0.04 -21.53
N TRP A 27 8.97 -0.20 -20.48
CA TRP A 27 7.51 -0.21 -20.49
C TRP A 27 6.88 1.18 -20.35
N GLY A 28 7.66 2.21 -20.02
CA GLY A 28 7.18 3.59 -19.91
C GLY A 28 6.63 3.96 -18.54
N TYR A 29 7.09 3.29 -17.48
CA TYR A 29 6.92 3.75 -16.10
C TYR A 29 7.80 4.98 -15.84
N ASP A 30 7.35 5.88 -14.96
CA ASP A 30 8.09 7.07 -14.56
C ASP A 30 9.08 6.75 -13.42
N GLY A 31 8.85 5.65 -12.69
CA GLY A 31 9.69 5.24 -11.59
C GLY A 31 9.36 3.89 -10.99
N LEU A 32 9.94 3.65 -9.81
CA LEU A 32 9.72 2.44 -9.02
C LEU A 32 9.23 2.80 -7.61
N GLU A 33 8.35 1.98 -7.07
CA GLU A 33 8.19 1.79 -5.65
C GLU A 33 9.07 0.61 -5.25
N ILE A 34 10.08 0.85 -4.43
CA ILE A 34 11.15 -0.15 -4.25
C ILE A 34 10.93 -0.94 -2.96
N ALA A 35 10.75 -2.25 -3.10
CA ALA A 35 10.64 -3.14 -1.96
C ALA A 35 11.97 -3.29 -1.20
N VAL A 36 11.90 -3.29 0.12
CA VAL A 36 13.01 -3.66 1.01
C VAL A 36 13.10 -5.18 1.05
N SER A 37 13.67 -5.75 -0.01
CA SER A 37 13.80 -7.18 -0.21
C SER A 37 14.88 -7.52 -1.24
N GLY A 38 15.57 -8.62 -1.05
CA GLY A 38 16.54 -9.17 -2.01
C GLY A 38 17.65 -8.18 -2.37
N ASP A 39 17.90 -8.05 -3.68
CA ASP A 39 18.87 -7.09 -4.23
C ASP A 39 18.30 -5.67 -4.33
N HIS A 40 16.99 -5.49 -4.15
CA HIS A 40 16.37 -4.19 -4.38
C HIS A 40 16.77 -3.18 -3.32
N LEU A 41 16.42 -3.39 -2.05
CA LEU A 41 16.86 -2.59 -0.91
C LEU A 41 17.14 -3.46 0.31
N ASP A 42 18.18 -3.09 1.07
CA ASP A 42 18.50 -3.62 2.39
C ASP A 42 18.49 -2.46 3.41
N ALA A 43 17.49 -2.43 4.28
CA ALA A 43 17.33 -1.37 5.27
C ALA A 43 18.47 -1.30 6.28
N TRP A 44 19.17 -2.40 6.53
CA TRP A 44 20.31 -2.46 7.45
C TRP A 44 21.57 -1.77 6.91
N ARG A 45 21.54 -1.36 5.65
CA ARG A 45 22.64 -0.61 5.00
C ARG A 45 22.34 0.89 4.90
N TRP A 46 21.38 1.38 5.66
CA TRP A 46 20.91 2.78 5.60
C TRP A 46 22.02 3.81 5.88
N ASP A 47 23.01 3.47 6.72
CA ASP A 47 24.15 4.32 7.11
C ASP A 47 25.45 3.97 6.34
N GLU A 48 25.40 2.99 5.43
CA GLU A 48 26.56 2.62 4.61
C GLU A 48 26.85 3.72 3.59
N PRO A 49 28.06 4.31 3.61
CA PRO A 49 28.41 5.38 2.67
C PRO A 49 28.26 4.94 1.21
N GLY A 50 27.47 5.70 0.45
CA GLY A 50 27.27 5.45 -0.97
C GLY A 50 26.20 4.41 -1.30
N TYR A 51 25.60 3.73 -0.33
CA TYR A 51 24.58 2.71 -0.61
C TYR A 51 23.33 3.31 -1.27
N ALA A 52 22.71 4.32 -0.66
CA ALA A 52 21.55 4.99 -1.24
C ALA A 52 21.87 5.59 -2.62
N GLN A 53 23.03 6.23 -2.76
CA GLN A 53 23.48 6.79 -4.02
C GLN A 53 23.67 5.74 -5.12
N SER A 54 24.11 4.53 -4.75
CA SER A 54 24.25 3.42 -5.72
C SER A 54 22.90 3.01 -6.31
N LYS A 55 21.83 3.00 -5.50
CA LYS A 55 20.48 2.71 -5.97
C LYS A 55 19.91 3.84 -6.83
N LEU A 56 20.12 5.09 -6.41
CA LEU A 56 19.71 6.25 -7.19
C LEU A 56 20.43 6.32 -8.55
N ALA A 57 21.71 5.93 -8.62
CA ALA A 57 22.46 5.88 -9.88
C ALA A 57 21.88 4.85 -10.87
N VAL A 58 21.33 3.71 -10.38
CA VAL A 58 20.61 2.77 -11.25
C VAL A 58 19.35 3.41 -11.80
N LEU A 59 18.56 4.09 -10.96
CA LEU A 59 17.36 4.78 -11.43
C LEU A 59 17.68 5.86 -12.46
N GLU A 60 18.68 6.68 -12.19
CA GLU A 60 19.14 7.73 -13.12
C GLU A 60 19.56 7.15 -14.48
N LYS A 61 20.29 6.03 -14.47
CA LYS A 61 20.73 5.32 -15.69
C LYS A 61 19.56 4.98 -16.60
N TYR A 62 18.39 4.64 -16.02
CA TYR A 62 17.19 4.26 -16.76
C TYR A 62 16.14 5.37 -16.81
N ASN A 63 16.47 6.60 -16.43
CA ASN A 63 15.56 7.75 -16.38
C ASN A 63 14.30 7.49 -15.53
N LEU A 64 14.48 6.79 -14.42
CA LEU A 64 13.43 6.50 -13.43
C LEU A 64 13.62 7.34 -12.18
N LYS A 65 12.55 7.45 -11.38
CA LYS A 65 12.56 8.08 -10.06
C LYS A 65 12.00 7.13 -9.01
N VAL A 66 12.13 7.50 -7.74
CA VAL A 66 11.51 6.83 -6.59
C VAL A 66 10.70 7.86 -5.79
N TRP A 67 9.48 7.52 -5.43
CA TRP A 67 8.60 8.33 -4.57
C TRP A 67 8.19 7.61 -3.29
N ALA A 68 8.25 6.28 -3.29
CA ALA A 68 7.97 5.44 -2.13
C ALA A 68 8.92 4.25 -2.10
N ILE A 69 9.19 3.74 -0.90
CA ILE A 69 9.78 2.42 -0.69
C ILE A 69 8.84 1.59 0.18
N SER A 70 8.96 0.27 0.15
CA SER A 70 7.99 -0.61 0.80
C SER A 70 8.65 -1.67 1.66
N ASN A 71 8.10 -1.92 2.86
CA ASN A 71 8.56 -2.99 3.74
C ASN A 71 7.39 -3.75 4.39
N HIS A 72 6.55 -4.36 3.57
CA HIS A 72 5.37 -5.12 4.00
C HIS A 72 5.74 -6.31 4.91
N LEU A 73 6.69 -7.14 4.45
CA LEU A 73 6.98 -8.42 5.08
C LEU A 73 7.51 -8.30 6.51
N LYS A 74 8.27 -7.24 6.82
CA LYS A 74 8.73 -7.00 8.18
C LYS A 74 7.68 -6.29 9.02
N GLY A 75 6.91 -5.40 8.40
CA GLY A 75 5.75 -4.77 9.03
C GLY A 75 4.78 -5.81 9.60
N GLN A 76 4.48 -6.86 8.81
CA GLN A 76 3.63 -7.98 9.25
C GLN A 76 4.10 -8.56 10.59
N ALA A 77 5.39 -8.75 10.78
CA ALA A 77 5.92 -9.40 11.98
C ALA A 77 5.96 -8.48 13.23
N VAL A 78 5.65 -7.18 13.11
CA VAL A 78 5.70 -6.26 14.27
C VAL A 78 4.63 -6.59 15.31
N CYS A 79 3.39 -6.84 14.86
CA CYS A 79 2.27 -7.12 15.76
C CYS A 79 1.72 -8.53 15.66
N ASP A 80 2.11 -9.35 14.66
CA ASP A 80 1.53 -10.68 14.53
C ASP A 80 1.73 -11.55 15.76
N ASP A 81 0.67 -12.26 16.14
CA ASP A 81 0.64 -13.29 17.16
C ASP A 81 -0.30 -14.43 16.72
N PRO A 82 0.19 -15.68 16.61
CA PRO A 82 1.56 -16.12 16.91
C PRO A 82 2.57 -15.79 15.79
N ILE A 83 3.84 -15.57 16.16
CA ILE A 83 4.95 -15.67 15.22
C ILE A 83 5.28 -17.16 15.04
N ASP A 84 5.27 -17.64 13.79
CA ASP A 84 5.45 -19.07 13.48
C ASP A 84 6.21 -19.29 12.14
N PHE A 85 6.19 -20.53 11.63
CA PHE A 85 6.88 -20.93 10.40
C PHE A 85 6.54 -20.08 9.17
N ARG A 86 5.38 -19.45 9.10
CA ARG A 86 4.95 -18.57 8.01
C ARG A 86 5.84 -17.32 7.97
N HIS A 87 6.14 -16.76 9.14
CA HIS A 87 7.00 -15.58 9.28
C HIS A 87 8.45 -15.89 8.91
N GLN A 88 8.95 -17.09 9.30
CA GLN A 88 10.31 -17.51 8.97
C GLN A 88 10.58 -17.42 7.47
N ALA A 89 9.58 -17.74 6.65
CA ALA A 89 9.71 -17.74 5.19
C ALA A 89 9.81 -16.32 4.59
N ILE A 90 9.32 -15.29 5.28
CA ILE A 90 9.15 -13.94 4.71
C ILE A 90 10.05 -12.87 5.36
N VAL A 91 10.40 -13.00 6.65
CA VAL A 91 11.16 -11.94 7.33
C VAL A 91 12.66 -12.00 7.10
N GLY A 92 13.16 -13.11 6.58
CA GLY A 92 14.59 -13.33 6.37
C GLY A 92 15.37 -13.65 7.65
N PRO A 93 16.60 -14.18 7.50
CA PRO A 93 17.35 -14.76 8.62
C PRO A 93 17.76 -13.74 9.71
N ARG A 94 17.98 -12.49 9.35
CA ARG A 94 18.39 -11.44 10.30
C ARG A 94 17.25 -11.09 11.25
N VAL A 95 16.04 -10.93 10.77
CA VAL A 95 14.85 -10.65 11.59
C VAL A 95 14.40 -11.91 12.31
N TRP A 96 14.44 -13.06 11.64
CA TRP A 96 14.10 -14.34 12.29
C TRP A 96 15.00 -14.66 13.48
N GLY A 97 16.33 -14.55 13.32
CA GLY A 97 17.31 -14.84 14.37
C GLY A 97 17.17 -16.27 14.90
N ASP A 98 16.93 -16.39 16.20
CA ASP A 98 16.71 -17.67 16.91
C ASP A 98 15.25 -18.17 16.87
N GLY A 99 14.34 -17.36 16.29
CA GLY A 99 12.91 -17.69 16.21
C GLY A 99 12.11 -17.40 17.48
N ASP A 100 12.73 -16.76 18.49
CA ASP A 100 11.97 -16.27 19.64
C ASP A 100 10.93 -15.23 19.18
N PRO A 101 9.61 -15.45 19.43
CA PRO A 101 8.57 -14.60 18.88
C PRO A 101 8.72 -13.11 19.20
N GLU A 102 9.05 -12.77 20.44
CA GLU A 102 9.21 -11.37 20.81
C GLU A 102 10.50 -10.78 20.21
N GLY A 103 11.58 -11.57 20.15
CA GLY A 103 12.80 -11.17 19.46
C GLY A 103 12.60 -10.93 17.98
N VAL A 104 11.75 -11.70 17.30
CA VAL A 104 11.37 -11.47 15.88
C VAL A 104 10.64 -10.13 15.75
N ARG A 105 9.63 -9.85 16.61
CA ARG A 105 8.88 -8.59 16.60
C ARG A 105 9.79 -7.38 16.79
N GLN A 106 10.70 -7.45 17.75
CA GLN A 106 11.64 -6.36 18.04
C GLN A 106 12.60 -6.10 16.87
N ARG A 107 13.16 -7.15 16.27
CA ARG A 107 14.04 -7.00 15.09
C ARG A 107 13.28 -6.52 13.84
N ALA A 108 12.00 -6.89 13.71
CA ALA A 108 11.14 -6.37 12.67
C ALA A 108 10.88 -4.85 12.84
N ALA A 109 10.59 -4.43 14.07
CA ALA A 109 10.43 -3.01 14.41
C ALA A 109 11.73 -2.21 14.14
N GLU A 110 12.88 -2.76 14.51
CA GLU A 110 14.19 -2.15 14.23
C GLU A 110 14.44 -2.00 12.72
N GLU A 111 14.09 -3.02 11.91
CA GLU A 111 14.23 -2.93 10.46
C GLU A 111 13.30 -1.86 9.86
N LEU A 112 12.08 -1.66 10.40
CA LEU A 112 11.21 -0.56 9.97
C LEU A 112 11.79 0.81 10.32
N GLN A 113 12.40 0.96 11.48
CA GLN A 113 13.12 2.19 11.85
C GLN A 113 14.30 2.44 10.91
N HIS A 114 15.05 1.41 10.53
CA HIS A 114 16.09 1.51 9.49
C HIS A 114 15.52 1.83 8.12
N THR A 115 14.34 1.33 7.79
CA THR A 115 13.64 1.66 6.54
C THR A 115 13.31 3.14 6.46
N ALA A 116 12.84 3.77 7.56
CA ALA A 116 12.60 5.20 7.60
C ALA A 116 13.90 6.02 7.37
N ARG A 117 15.01 5.59 7.98
CA ARG A 117 16.32 6.23 7.76
C ARG A 117 16.83 6.06 6.33
N LEU A 118 16.61 4.88 5.74
CA LEU A 118 16.95 4.62 4.34
C LEU A 118 16.09 5.45 3.38
N ALA A 119 14.77 5.58 3.65
CA ALA A 119 13.89 6.45 2.89
C ALA A 119 14.41 7.89 2.88
N LYS A 120 14.76 8.42 4.05
CA LYS A 120 15.40 9.75 4.16
C LYS A 120 16.69 9.86 3.34
N ALA A 121 17.55 8.82 3.38
CA ALA A 121 18.82 8.81 2.61
C ALA A 121 18.58 8.77 1.09
N LEU A 122 17.47 8.17 0.65
CA LEU A 122 17.02 8.16 -0.75
C LEU A 122 16.28 9.43 -1.16
N GLY A 123 15.97 10.34 -0.22
CA GLY A 123 15.15 11.53 -0.48
C GLY A 123 13.66 11.21 -0.70
N VAL A 124 13.18 10.13 -0.09
CA VAL A 124 11.80 9.63 -0.17
C VAL A 124 11.10 9.86 1.16
N ASP A 125 9.87 10.33 1.14
CA ASP A 125 9.09 10.67 2.33
C ASP A 125 7.95 9.70 2.64
N ILE A 126 7.77 8.64 1.84
CA ILE A 126 6.74 7.62 2.03
C ILE A 126 7.36 6.22 2.13
N VAL A 127 6.98 5.49 3.18
CA VAL A 127 7.22 4.05 3.32
C VAL A 127 5.88 3.34 3.38
N VAL A 128 5.67 2.39 2.48
CA VAL A 128 4.44 1.58 2.41
C VAL A 128 4.67 0.25 3.15
N GLY A 129 3.63 -0.28 3.80
CA GLY A 129 3.78 -1.58 4.44
C GLY A 129 2.62 -2.03 5.30
N PHE A 130 2.82 -3.20 5.89
CA PHE A 130 1.91 -3.84 6.83
C PHE A 130 2.26 -3.49 8.27
N THR A 131 1.34 -3.79 9.19
CA THR A 131 1.50 -3.56 10.62
C THR A 131 1.54 -4.85 11.42
N GLY A 132 1.00 -5.92 10.86
CA GLY A 132 0.60 -7.11 11.59
C GLY A 132 -0.59 -6.87 12.52
N SER A 133 -1.02 -7.94 13.18
CA SER A 133 -2.14 -7.89 14.13
C SER A 133 -2.07 -9.05 15.12
N SER A 134 -2.06 -8.75 16.42
CA SER A 134 -2.16 -9.79 17.46
C SER A 134 -3.58 -10.36 17.63
N ILE A 135 -4.56 -9.79 16.93
CA ILE A 135 -5.97 -10.16 17.06
C ILE A 135 -6.61 -10.64 15.74
N TRP A 136 -5.86 -10.72 14.64
CA TRP A 136 -6.39 -11.16 13.36
C TRP A 136 -7.02 -12.57 13.40
N GLN A 137 -6.45 -13.51 14.17
CA GLN A 137 -6.99 -14.85 14.31
C GLN A 137 -8.40 -14.88 14.92
N TYR A 138 -8.86 -13.76 15.49
CA TYR A 138 -10.19 -13.63 16.09
C TYR A 138 -11.24 -13.04 15.13
N VAL A 139 -10.90 -12.83 13.87
CA VAL A 139 -11.85 -12.34 12.85
C VAL A 139 -13.04 -13.31 12.64
N ALA A 140 -12.84 -14.59 12.89
CA ALA A 140 -13.92 -15.58 12.87
C ALA A 140 -14.83 -15.41 14.09
N MET A 141 -16.15 -15.43 13.86
CA MET A 141 -17.15 -15.09 14.88
C MET A 141 -17.32 -16.13 16.01
N PHE A 142 -16.73 -17.30 15.88
CA PHE A 142 -16.89 -18.37 16.87
C PHE A 142 -15.58 -19.18 17.02
N PRO A 143 -15.14 -19.49 18.26
CA PRO A 143 -15.72 -19.09 19.55
C PRO A 143 -15.76 -17.57 19.77
N PRO A 144 -16.73 -17.06 20.57
CA PRO A 144 -16.83 -15.62 20.81
C PRO A 144 -15.62 -15.10 21.59
N VAL A 145 -15.16 -13.92 21.22
CA VAL A 145 -14.01 -13.27 21.87
C VAL A 145 -14.50 -12.08 22.69
N PRO A 146 -14.06 -11.93 23.96
CA PRO A 146 -14.36 -10.76 24.78
C PRO A 146 -13.86 -9.47 24.15
N ALA A 147 -14.63 -8.38 24.24
CA ALA A 147 -14.23 -7.07 23.72
C ALA A 147 -12.87 -6.61 24.30
N SER A 148 -12.57 -6.93 25.55
CA SER A 148 -11.29 -6.60 26.19
C SER A 148 -10.06 -7.22 25.51
N VAL A 149 -10.20 -8.37 24.83
CA VAL A 149 -9.12 -8.99 24.05
C VAL A 149 -8.87 -8.16 22.79
N ILE A 150 -9.94 -7.70 22.15
CA ILE A 150 -9.84 -6.83 20.97
C ILE A 150 -9.25 -5.47 21.37
N ASP A 151 -9.70 -4.88 22.49
CA ASP A 151 -9.14 -3.64 23.01
C ASP A 151 -7.64 -3.77 23.30
N ALA A 152 -7.22 -4.88 23.91
CA ALA A 152 -5.81 -5.15 24.17
C ALA A 152 -4.98 -5.27 22.86
N GLY A 153 -5.56 -5.80 21.79
CA GLY A 153 -4.87 -5.88 20.50
C GLY A 153 -4.58 -4.50 19.88
N TYR A 154 -5.52 -3.56 19.98
CA TYR A 154 -5.27 -2.19 19.52
C TYR A 154 -4.29 -1.45 20.42
N GLN A 155 -4.26 -1.76 21.73
CA GLN A 155 -3.26 -1.21 22.62
C GLN A 155 -1.85 -1.77 22.29
N ASP A 156 -1.71 -3.09 22.06
CA ASP A 156 -0.45 -3.72 21.63
C ASP A 156 0.06 -3.11 20.32
N PHE A 157 -0.83 -2.88 19.36
CA PHE A 157 -0.50 -2.15 18.14
C PHE A 157 0.06 -0.75 18.41
N ALA A 158 -0.61 0.04 19.25
CA ALA A 158 -0.17 1.38 19.60
C ALA A 158 1.18 1.37 20.33
N ASP A 159 1.37 0.44 21.28
CA ASP A 159 2.59 0.31 22.08
C ASP A 159 3.81 -0.06 21.22
N ARG A 160 3.61 -0.89 20.18
CA ARG A 160 4.69 -1.31 19.27
C ARG A 160 4.96 -0.29 18.18
N TRP A 161 3.92 0.33 17.63
CA TRP A 161 4.07 1.24 16.48
C TRP A 161 4.47 2.66 16.86
N ASN A 162 4.07 3.16 18.03
CA ASN A 162 4.46 4.52 18.42
C ASN A 162 5.98 4.73 18.46
N PRO A 163 6.81 3.83 19.03
CA PRO A 163 8.27 3.99 18.98
C PRO A 163 8.86 3.91 17.57
N ILE A 164 8.21 3.19 16.64
CA ILE A 164 8.61 3.16 15.22
C ILE A 164 8.30 4.50 14.60
N LEU A 165 7.09 5.02 14.80
CA LEU A 165 6.62 6.28 14.26
C LEU A 165 7.42 7.50 14.81
N ASP A 166 7.97 7.41 16.01
CA ASP A 166 8.89 8.44 16.52
C ASP A 166 10.11 8.60 15.60
N VAL A 167 10.67 7.49 15.10
CA VAL A 167 11.79 7.51 14.15
C VAL A 167 11.35 8.01 12.77
N PHE A 168 10.12 7.70 12.35
CA PHE A 168 9.54 8.24 11.11
C PHE A 168 9.43 9.77 11.19
N ASP A 169 8.91 10.30 12.31
CA ASP A 169 8.83 11.75 12.56
C ASP A 169 10.23 12.40 12.55
N GLU A 170 11.23 11.82 13.23
CA GLU A 170 12.62 12.29 13.22
C GLU A 170 13.24 12.33 11.81
N CYS A 171 12.83 11.39 10.96
CA CYS A 171 13.28 11.32 9.58
C CYS A 171 12.54 12.28 8.65
N GLY A 172 11.36 12.78 9.03
CA GLY A 172 10.44 13.50 8.15
C GLY A 172 9.81 12.57 7.10
N VAL A 173 9.60 11.31 7.48
CA VAL A 173 9.05 10.24 6.62
C VAL A 173 7.71 9.80 7.20
N ARG A 174 6.75 9.46 6.34
CA ARG A 174 5.42 8.98 6.74
C ARG A 174 5.28 7.51 6.37
N PHE A 175 4.59 6.77 7.22
CA PHE A 175 4.20 5.39 6.96
C PHE A 175 2.81 5.36 6.33
N ALA A 176 2.67 4.68 5.21
CA ALA A 176 1.41 4.43 4.52
C ALA A 176 1.02 2.96 4.73
N HIS A 177 0.15 2.72 5.71
CA HIS A 177 -0.35 1.39 6.02
C HIS A 177 -1.27 0.87 4.91
N GLU A 178 -0.98 -0.29 4.36
CA GLU A 178 -1.89 -0.96 3.45
C GLU A 178 -3.03 -1.60 4.25
N VAL A 179 -4.26 -1.14 3.99
CA VAL A 179 -5.48 -1.67 4.61
C VAL A 179 -5.77 -3.04 4.00
N HIS A 180 -5.38 -4.09 4.73
CA HIS A 180 -5.26 -5.45 4.20
C HIS A 180 -5.72 -6.48 5.22
N PRO A 181 -6.44 -7.55 4.80
CA PRO A 181 -6.73 -8.70 5.66
C PRO A 181 -5.44 -9.28 6.25
N SER A 182 -5.47 -9.64 7.51
CA SER A 182 -4.39 -10.02 8.41
C SER A 182 -3.77 -8.87 9.22
N GLU A 183 -4.07 -7.64 8.87
CA GLU A 183 -3.55 -6.44 9.53
C GLU A 183 -4.48 -5.96 10.65
N ILE A 184 -3.99 -4.99 11.44
CA ILE A 184 -4.82 -4.34 12.47
C ILE A 184 -5.97 -3.52 11.87
N ALA A 185 -5.75 -2.96 10.68
CA ALA A 185 -6.77 -2.30 9.87
C ALA A 185 -6.93 -3.06 8.54
N TYR A 186 -8.10 -3.65 8.33
CA TYR A 186 -8.42 -4.45 7.16
C TYR A 186 -9.74 -4.04 6.47
N ASP A 187 -10.52 -3.18 7.12
CA ASP A 187 -11.75 -2.62 6.60
C ASP A 187 -11.95 -1.18 7.11
N TYR A 188 -13.10 -0.57 6.81
CA TYR A 188 -13.42 0.79 7.20
C TYR A 188 -13.34 1.00 8.73
N TRP A 189 -14.02 0.17 9.50
CA TRP A 189 -14.15 0.39 10.94
C TRP A 189 -12.87 0.06 11.71
N THR A 190 -12.15 -0.94 11.26
CA THR A 190 -10.83 -1.27 11.83
C THR A 190 -9.80 -0.20 11.49
N THR A 191 -9.90 0.45 10.33
CA THR A 191 -9.08 1.61 9.97
C THR A 191 -9.36 2.80 10.89
N VAL A 192 -10.62 3.15 11.12
CA VAL A 192 -10.99 4.21 12.07
C VAL A 192 -10.37 3.94 13.44
N ARG A 193 -10.54 2.72 13.93
CA ARG A 193 -10.05 2.32 15.25
C ARG A 193 -8.52 2.30 15.35
N ALA A 194 -7.82 1.87 14.29
CA ALA A 194 -6.36 1.90 14.26
C ALA A 194 -5.82 3.33 14.32
N LEU A 195 -6.41 4.25 13.56
CA LEU A 195 -6.06 5.67 13.62
C LEU A 195 -6.30 6.27 15.00
N GLU A 196 -7.41 5.94 15.66
CA GLU A 196 -7.70 6.35 17.02
C GLU A 196 -6.65 5.79 18.02
N ALA A 197 -6.30 4.52 17.90
CA ALA A 197 -5.35 3.85 18.79
C ALA A 197 -3.97 4.51 18.83
N ILE A 198 -3.48 5.01 17.68
CA ILE A 198 -2.20 5.73 17.58
C ILE A 198 -2.36 7.26 17.74
N GLY A 199 -3.52 7.74 18.19
CA GLY A 199 -3.77 9.16 18.43
C GLY A 199 -3.75 10.02 17.17
N HIS A 200 -4.15 9.48 16.02
CA HIS A 200 -4.18 10.17 14.72
C HIS A 200 -2.85 10.82 14.31
N ARG A 201 -1.70 10.22 14.67
CA ARG A 201 -0.38 10.75 14.31
C ARG A 201 -0.26 10.97 12.81
N GLU A 202 0.30 12.10 12.41
CA GLU A 202 0.51 12.42 10.99
C GLU A 202 1.56 11.52 10.31
N ALA A 203 2.49 10.95 11.09
CA ALA A 203 3.45 9.98 10.56
C ALA A 203 2.80 8.68 10.08
N PHE A 204 1.51 8.42 10.43
CA PHE A 204 0.76 7.23 10.02
C PHE A 204 -0.42 7.60 9.14
N GLY A 205 -0.43 7.12 7.93
CA GLY A 205 -1.54 7.23 6.99
C GLY A 205 -1.80 5.89 6.30
N LEU A 206 -2.42 5.95 5.14
CA LEU A 206 -2.96 4.78 4.46
C LEU A 206 -2.38 4.68 3.05
N ASN A 207 -2.08 3.46 2.65
CA ASN A 207 -1.96 3.06 1.27
C ASN A 207 -3.32 2.54 0.80
N TRP A 208 -3.86 3.14 -0.24
CA TRP A 208 -5.12 2.72 -0.83
C TRP A 208 -4.86 1.64 -1.88
N ASP A 209 -5.17 0.39 -1.54
CA ASP A 209 -5.25 -0.73 -2.48
C ASP A 209 -6.71 -1.19 -2.60
N PRO A 210 -7.37 -0.94 -3.73
CA PRO A 210 -8.78 -1.28 -3.90
C PRO A 210 -9.05 -2.78 -4.00
N SER A 211 -8.05 -3.57 -4.36
CA SER A 211 -8.23 -5.00 -4.60
C SER A 211 -8.74 -5.74 -3.37
N HIS A 212 -8.22 -5.35 -2.19
CA HIS A 212 -8.59 -5.94 -0.91
C HIS A 212 -9.98 -5.48 -0.44
N PHE A 213 -10.45 -4.32 -0.87
CA PHE A 213 -11.81 -3.86 -0.59
C PHE A 213 -12.84 -4.61 -1.42
N MET A 214 -12.55 -4.83 -2.71
CA MET A 214 -13.50 -5.43 -3.64
C MET A 214 -14.02 -6.79 -3.22
N TRP A 215 -13.15 -7.71 -2.84
CA TRP A 215 -13.60 -9.04 -2.45
C TRP A 215 -14.25 -9.09 -1.06
N GLN A 216 -14.02 -8.09 -0.22
CA GLN A 216 -14.69 -7.89 1.06
C GLN A 216 -16.06 -7.20 0.90
N GLY A 217 -16.38 -6.66 -0.28
CA GLY A 217 -17.62 -5.93 -0.53
C GLY A 217 -17.59 -4.49 0.00
N ILE A 218 -16.40 -3.93 0.19
CA ILE A 218 -16.19 -2.52 0.58
C ILE A 218 -16.11 -1.69 -0.70
N ASP A 219 -16.78 -0.53 -0.71
CA ASP A 219 -16.68 0.42 -1.81
C ASP A 219 -15.35 1.20 -1.74
N PRO A 220 -14.42 0.96 -2.68
CA PRO A 220 -13.12 1.61 -2.66
C PRO A 220 -13.20 3.13 -2.91
N VAL A 221 -14.25 3.60 -3.57
CA VAL A 221 -14.44 5.02 -3.87
C VAL A 221 -14.89 5.77 -2.62
N SER A 222 -15.86 5.26 -1.89
CA SER A 222 -16.28 5.83 -0.61
C SER A 222 -15.11 5.89 0.38
N PHE A 223 -14.25 4.87 0.39
CA PHE A 223 -13.06 4.86 1.24
C PHE A 223 -12.10 6.04 0.93
N ILE A 224 -11.93 6.40 -0.35
CA ILE A 224 -11.12 7.57 -0.74
C ILE A 224 -11.69 8.86 -0.14
N TRP A 225 -13.00 9.05 -0.19
CA TRP A 225 -13.64 10.25 0.32
C TRP A 225 -13.55 10.36 1.85
N ASP A 226 -13.77 9.24 2.54
CA ASP A 226 -13.83 9.21 4.00
C ASP A 226 -12.44 9.36 4.64
N PHE A 227 -11.39 8.86 3.98
CA PHE A 227 -10.00 8.93 4.46
C PHE A 227 -9.11 9.88 3.64
N LYS A 228 -9.69 10.85 2.94
CA LYS A 228 -8.99 11.76 2.01
C LYS A 228 -7.72 12.40 2.58
N ASP A 229 -7.72 12.74 3.87
CA ASP A 229 -6.61 13.41 4.53
C ASP A 229 -5.53 12.42 5.04
N ARG A 230 -5.72 11.13 4.82
CA ARG A 230 -4.86 10.05 5.29
C ARG A 230 -4.31 9.16 4.17
N ILE A 231 -4.77 9.31 2.94
CA ILE A 231 -4.23 8.55 1.80
C ILE A 231 -2.90 9.19 1.38
N TYR A 232 -1.80 8.50 1.74
CA TYR A 232 -0.45 8.94 1.45
C TYR A 232 0.16 8.24 0.24
N HIS A 233 -0.37 7.06 -0.09
CA HIS A 233 0.06 6.28 -1.24
C HIS A 233 -1.12 5.55 -1.89
N VAL A 234 -0.94 5.14 -3.15
CA VAL A 234 -1.95 4.44 -3.95
C VAL A 234 -1.28 3.29 -4.67
N ASP A 235 -1.67 2.06 -4.31
CA ASP A 235 -1.36 0.86 -5.06
C ASP A 235 -2.54 0.43 -5.92
N CYS A 236 -2.27 0.23 -7.20
CA CYS A 236 -3.25 -0.22 -8.18
C CYS A 236 -3.08 -1.71 -8.44
N LYS A 237 -3.80 -2.51 -7.68
CA LYS A 237 -4.00 -3.93 -7.85
C LYS A 237 -5.48 -4.21 -8.11
N ASP A 238 -5.80 -5.16 -8.94
CA ASP A 238 -7.18 -5.42 -9.34
C ASP A 238 -7.65 -6.81 -8.91
N THR A 239 -8.93 -6.93 -8.67
CA THR A 239 -9.58 -8.18 -8.24
C THR A 239 -10.74 -8.51 -9.13
N LYS A 240 -10.82 -9.77 -9.58
CA LYS A 240 -11.97 -10.32 -10.29
C LYS A 240 -12.80 -11.19 -9.38
N LEU A 241 -14.06 -10.78 -9.15
CA LEU A 241 -15.04 -11.58 -8.42
C LEU A 241 -15.60 -12.68 -9.34
N ARG A 242 -15.72 -13.90 -8.79
CA ARG A 242 -16.17 -15.09 -9.53
C ARG A 242 -17.22 -15.87 -8.73
N PRO A 243 -18.37 -15.25 -8.35
CA PRO A 243 -19.38 -15.94 -7.55
C PRO A 243 -20.09 -17.02 -8.39
N THR A 244 -20.06 -18.27 -7.91
CA THR A 244 -20.70 -19.41 -8.58
C THR A 244 -21.82 -20.02 -7.75
N GLY A 245 -22.10 -19.48 -6.55
CA GLY A 245 -23.02 -20.08 -5.57
C GLY A 245 -22.44 -21.28 -4.83
N ARG A 246 -21.19 -21.69 -5.12
CA ARG A 246 -20.49 -22.81 -4.45
C ARG A 246 -19.21 -22.37 -3.77
N ASN A 247 -18.64 -21.26 -4.17
CA ASN A 247 -17.42 -20.70 -3.64
C ASN A 247 -17.71 -19.61 -2.61
N THR A 248 -16.66 -19.22 -1.88
CA THR A 248 -16.73 -18.21 -0.83
C THR A 248 -15.59 -17.20 -1.00
N VAL A 249 -15.76 -16.01 -0.45
CA VAL A 249 -14.70 -15.00 -0.34
C VAL A 249 -13.53 -15.46 0.55
N MET A 250 -13.73 -16.47 1.41
CA MET A 250 -12.69 -17.08 2.24
C MET A 250 -11.69 -17.93 1.45
N GLY A 251 -11.93 -18.22 0.16
CA GLY A 251 -11.02 -18.92 -0.74
C GLY A 251 -10.90 -20.43 -0.54
N SER A 252 -11.51 -21.03 0.51
CA SER A 252 -11.57 -22.48 0.77
C SER A 252 -10.19 -23.18 0.78
N HIS A 253 -9.12 -22.51 1.21
CA HIS A 253 -7.72 -22.98 1.18
C HIS A 253 -7.22 -23.42 -0.21
N LEU A 254 -7.87 -22.94 -1.27
CA LEU A 254 -7.44 -23.19 -2.65
C LEU A 254 -6.28 -22.26 -3.02
N PRO A 255 -5.32 -22.73 -3.83
CA PRO A 255 -4.20 -21.87 -4.29
C PRO A 255 -4.69 -20.73 -5.18
N TRP A 256 -3.87 -19.68 -5.30
CA TRP A 256 -4.12 -18.60 -6.24
C TRP A 256 -4.20 -19.13 -7.68
N GLY A 257 -5.10 -18.59 -8.48
CA GLY A 257 -5.36 -19.04 -9.84
C GLY A 257 -6.31 -20.25 -9.96
N ASP A 258 -6.70 -20.89 -8.85
CA ASP A 258 -7.68 -22.00 -8.90
C ASP A 258 -9.06 -21.45 -9.29
N PRO A 259 -9.69 -21.95 -10.38
CA PRO A 259 -10.96 -21.41 -10.88
C PRO A 259 -12.15 -21.63 -9.91
N ARG A 260 -11.98 -22.42 -8.87
CA ARG A 260 -12.99 -22.62 -7.82
C ARG A 260 -12.96 -21.54 -6.74
N ARG A 261 -11.96 -20.68 -6.69
CA ARG A 261 -11.93 -19.52 -5.78
C ARG A 261 -13.05 -18.54 -6.14
N GLY A 262 -13.63 -17.89 -5.12
CA GLY A 262 -14.69 -16.88 -5.30
C GLY A 262 -14.19 -15.55 -5.88
N TRP A 263 -12.89 -15.36 -5.89
CA TRP A 263 -12.20 -14.19 -6.43
C TRP A 263 -10.71 -14.51 -6.63
N ASP A 264 -10.04 -13.69 -7.42
CA ASP A 264 -8.60 -13.77 -7.62
C ASP A 264 -8.05 -12.39 -8.01
N PHE A 265 -6.76 -12.17 -7.82
CA PHE A 265 -6.10 -11.01 -8.39
C PHE A 265 -5.95 -11.17 -9.89
N VAL A 266 -6.07 -10.06 -10.60
CA VAL A 266 -5.88 -9.98 -12.05
C VAL A 266 -5.17 -8.68 -12.41
N SER A 267 -4.54 -8.64 -13.57
CA SER A 267 -3.91 -7.43 -14.11
C SER A 267 -4.87 -6.24 -14.06
N ALA A 268 -4.40 -5.08 -13.61
CA ALA A 268 -5.22 -3.89 -13.44
C ALA A 268 -5.96 -3.51 -14.75
N GLY A 269 -7.26 -3.27 -14.64
CA GLY A 269 -8.18 -3.02 -15.74
C GLY A 269 -8.89 -4.27 -16.27
N ARG A 270 -8.59 -5.46 -15.73
CA ARG A 270 -9.28 -6.72 -16.08
C ARG A 270 -10.22 -7.22 -14.98
N GLY A 271 -10.16 -6.60 -13.81
CA GLY A 271 -11.00 -6.94 -12.66
C GLY A 271 -12.29 -6.15 -12.58
N ASP A 272 -12.73 -5.97 -11.36
CA ASP A 272 -13.99 -5.31 -11.03
C ASP A 272 -13.79 -3.98 -10.27
N VAL A 273 -12.54 -3.53 -10.08
CA VAL A 273 -12.25 -2.24 -9.47
C VAL A 273 -12.82 -1.11 -10.35
N PRO A 274 -13.61 -0.18 -9.79
CA PRO A 274 -14.22 0.91 -10.55
C PRO A 274 -13.20 2.05 -10.80
N TRP A 275 -12.21 1.78 -11.66
CA TRP A 275 -11.05 2.64 -11.90
C TRP A 275 -11.41 4.08 -12.24
N GLU A 276 -12.37 4.30 -13.15
CA GLU A 276 -12.76 5.67 -13.52
C GLU A 276 -13.26 6.45 -12.32
N SER A 277 -14.17 5.89 -11.53
CA SER A 277 -14.71 6.55 -10.34
C SER A 277 -13.65 6.76 -9.27
N SER A 278 -12.73 5.81 -9.11
CA SER A 278 -11.60 5.91 -8.18
C SER A 278 -10.66 7.04 -8.56
N PHE A 279 -10.27 7.14 -9.84
CA PHE A 279 -9.40 8.23 -10.31
C PHE A 279 -10.08 9.60 -10.23
N ARG A 280 -11.40 9.68 -10.45
CA ARG A 280 -12.18 10.91 -10.20
C ARG A 280 -12.13 11.32 -8.73
N ALA A 281 -12.31 10.37 -7.82
CA ALA A 281 -12.23 10.63 -6.38
C ALA A 281 -10.82 11.09 -5.98
N LEU A 282 -9.77 10.38 -6.40
CA LEU A 282 -8.38 10.77 -6.14
C LEU A 282 -8.05 12.17 -6.68
N THR A 283 -8.57 12.51 -7.86
CA THR A 283 -8.41 13.85 -8.42
C THR A 283 -9.16 14.90 -7.59
N ALA A 284 -10.36 14.59 -7.15
CA ALA A 284 -11.21 15.52 -6.39
C ALA A 284 -10.67 15.80 -4.97
N ILE A 285 -10.07 14.80 -4.32
CA ILE A 285 -9.39 15.02 -3.02
C ILE A 285 -8.02 15.69 -3.15
N GLY A 286 -7.52 15.91 -4.38
CA GLY A 286 -6.24 16.54 -4.63
C GLY A 286 -5.04 15.63 -4.46
N TYR A 287 -5.20 14.30 -4.54
CA TYR A 287 -4.08 13.37 -4.50
C TYR A 287 -3.14 13.61 -5.69
N ASP A 288 -1.89 13.94 -5.42
CA ASP A 288 -0.85 14.26 -6.40
C ASP A 288 0.38 13.33 -6.32
N GLY A 289 0.32 12.33 -5.43
CA GLY A 289 1.34 11.30 -5.30
C GLY A 289 1.39 10.32 -6.49
N PRO A 290 2.31 9.35 -6.48
CA PRO A 290 2.44 8.34 -7.52
C PRO A 290 1.22 7.42 -7.58
N ILE A 291 0.96 6.90 -8.76
CA ILE A 291 0.09 5.75 -9.00
C ILE A 291 1.01 4.54 -9.15
N SER A 292 1.09 3.71 -8.13
CA SER A 292 1.93 2.52 -8.13
C SER A 292 1.16 1.32 -8.68
N VAL A 293 1.77 0.56 -9.56
CA VAL A 293 1.20 -0.67 -10.09
C VAL A 293 1.77 -1.83 -9.28
N GLU A 294 0.94 -2.41 -8.42
CA GLU A 294 1.21 -3.69 -7.78
C GLU A 294 0.59 -4.78 -8.65
N TRP A 295 1.45 -5.38 -9.49
CA TRP A 295 0.98 -6.32 -10.48
C TRP A 295 0.94 -7.76 -9.95
N GLU A 296 -0.25 -8.34 -9.86
CA GLU A 296 -0.49 -9.73 -9.53
C GLU A 296 -1.57 -10.34 -10.43
N ASP A 297 -1.23 -11.42 -11.14
CA ASP A 297 -2.16 -12.22 -11.91
C ASP A 297 -1.60 -13.63 -12.12
N ALA A 298 -2.20 -14.61 -11.46
CA ALA A 298 -1.76 -16.01 -11.57
C ALA A 298 -2.01 -16.63 -12.96
N GLY A 299 -2.85 -16.02 -13.77
CA GLY A 299 -3.23 -16.49 -15.12
C GLY A 299 -2.51 -15.79 -16.26
N MET A 300 -1.60 -14.84 -15.98
CA MET A 300 -0.95 -14.02 -17.00
C MET A 300 0.57 -13.96 -16.79
N ASP A 301 1.33 -13.93 -17.88
CA ASP A 301 2.75 -13.63 -17.82
C ASP A 301 3.00 -12.18 -17.40
N ARG A 302 3.85 -11.98 -16.38
CA ARG A 302 4.13 -10.66 -15.82
C ARG A 302 4.79 -9.68 -16.79
N LEU A 303 5.57 -10.19 -17.75
CA LEU A 303 6.21 -9.34 -18.78
C LEU A 303 5.19 -8.80 -19.79
N HIS A 304 4.03 -9.46 -19.92
CA HIS A 304 2.88 -8.97 -20.66
C HIS A 304 2.00 -8.07 -19.79
N GLY A 305 1.70 -8.49 -18.57
CA GLY A 305 0.70 -7.88 -17.71
C GLY A 305 1.12 -6.52 -17.13
N ALA A 306 2.38 -6.36 -16.70
CA ALA A 306 2.82 -5.10 -16.10
C ALA A 306 2.72 -3.90 -17.06
N PRO A 307 3.20 -3.96 -18.32
CA PRO A 307 2.98 -2.86 -19.28
C PRO A 307 1.51 -2.69 -19.68
N GLU A 308 0.73 -3.78 -19.72
CA GLU A 308 -0.72 -3.70 -20.00
C GLU A 308 -1.46 -2.95 -18.86
N ALA A 309 -1.17 -3.27 -17.60
CA ALA A 309 -1.75 -2.61 -16.43
C ALA A 309 -1.48 -1.10 -16.46
N LEU A 310 -0.24 -0.70 -16.74
CA LEU A 310 0.12 0.71 -16.91
C LEU A 310 -0.73 1.39 -17.99
N ALA A 311 -0.86 0.76 -19.16
CA ALA A 311 -1.63 1.30 -20.26
C ALA A 311 -3.13 1.40 -19.94
N ALA A 312 -3.67 0.41 -19.19
CA ALA A 312 -5.06 0.40 -18.75
C ALA A 312 -5.35 1.54 -17.76
N LEU A 313 -4.50 1.73 -16.75
CA LEU A 313 -4.69 2.75 -15.73
C LEU A 313 -4.55 4.17 -16.29
N LYS A 314 -3.58 4.42 -17.16
CA LYS A 314 -3.39 5.71 -17.84
C LYS A 314 -4.62 6.17 -18.64
N ARG A 315 -5.52 5.26 -19.04
CA ARG A 315 -6.77 5.61 -19.72
C ARG A 315 -7.82 6.25 -18.80
N PHE A 316 -7.73 5.97 -17.50
CA PHE A 316 -8.66 6.48 -16.49
C PHE A 316 -8.12 7.72 -15.77
N ASP A 317 -6.81 7.99 -15.86
CA ASP A 317 -6.20 9.14 -15.22
C ASP A 317 -6.23 10.36 -16.14
N PHE A 318 -6.89 11.40 -15.67
CA PHE A 318 -7.03 12.65 -16.40
C PHE A 318 -6.91 13.85 -15.42
N PRO A 319 -6.37 14.97 -15.86
CA PRO A 319 -6.29 16.17 -15.05
C PRO A 319 -7.70 16.73 -14.80
N ALA A 320 -7.89 17.32 -13.61
CA ALA A 320 -9.11 18.09 -13.34
C ALA A 320 -9.26 19.25 -14.36
N SER A 321 -10.51 19.60 -14.69
CA SER A 321 -10.77 20.77 -15.52
C SER A 321 -10.30 22.02 -14.76
N ASN A 322 -9.55 22.88 -15.42
CA ASN A 322 -9.17 24.19 -14.94
C ASN A 322 -10.15 25.29 -15.40
N THR A 323 -11.21 24.93 -16.09
CA THR A 323 -12.18 25.84 -16.65
C THR A 323 -13.58 25.38 -16.26
N SER A 324 -14.39 26.29 -15.69
CA SER A 324 -15.81 26.02 -15.47
C SER A 324 -16.51 25.74 -16.79
N PHE A 325 -17.33 24.72 -16.82
CA PHE A 325 -18.14 24.34 -18.01
C PHE A 325 -19.03 25.50 -18.50
N ASP A 326 -19.45 26.38 -17.59
CA ASP A 326 -20.29 27.54 -17.83
C ASP A 326 -19.50 28.88 -17.87
N ALA A 327 -18.17 28.83 -17.95
CA ALA A 327 -17.29 30.01 -17.94
C ALA A 327 -17.71 31.07 -18.99
N ALA A 328 -18.23 30.65 -20.15
CA ALA A 328 -18.73 31.54 -21.18
C ALA A 328 -19.94 32.39 -20.73
N PHE A 329 -20.68 31.93 -19.73
CA PHE A 329 -21.84 32.60 -19.16
C PHE A 329 -21.52 33.41 -17.89
N SER A 330 -20.40 33.11 -17.25
CA SER A 330 -19.95 33.72 -15.99
C SER A 330 -19.24 35.06 -16.19
N ALA A 331 -18.91 35.45 -17.44
CA ALA A 331 -18.14 36.66 -17.75
C ALA A 331 -18.84 38.01 -17.41
N LYS A 332 -20.03 38.00 -16.84
CA LYS A 332 -20.77 39.21 -16.43
C LYS A 332 -20.74 39.55 -14.93
N ASN A 333 -20.18 38.69 -14.07
CA ASN A 333 -20.03 38.97 -12.64
C ASN A 333 -18.73 38.38 -12.09
N PRO A 334 -17.68 39.14 -11.88
CA PRO A 334 -16.49 38.68 -11.17
C PRO A 334 -16.78 38.69 -9.65
N THR A 335 -17.48 37.71 -9.14
CA THR A 335 -17.54 37.43 -7.73
C THR A 335 -16.45 36.39 -7.39
N LYS A 336 -15.61 36.75 -6.44
CA LYS A 336 -14.53 35.94 -5.90
C LYS A 336 -15.02 34.50 -5.63
N SER A 337 -14.36 33.53 -6.24
CA SER A 337 -14.53 32.12 -5.93
C SER A 337 -14.05 31.86 -4.50
N GLY A 338 -14.98 31.78 -3.57
CA GLY A 338 -14.76 31.13 -2.30
C GLY A 338 -14.87 29.61 -2.53
N ASN A 339 -13.85 28.86 -2.14
CA ASN A 339 -13.93 27.41 -2.06
C ASN A 339 -15.10 27.04 -1.14
N SER A 340 -16.24 26.66 -1.71
CA SER A 340 -17.29 25.99 -0.98
C SER A 340 -17.03 24.50 -1.08
N GLU A 341 -16.63 23.90 0.03
CA GLU A 341 -16.60 22.44 0.17
C GLU A 341 -17.98 21.85 -0.15
N PRO A 342 -18.06 20.82 -1.00
CA PRO A 342 -19.32 20.12 -1.17
C PRO A 342 -19.63 19.33 0.11
N SER A 343 -20.66 19.73 0.85
CA SER A 343 -21.20 18.94 1.95
C SER A 343 -21.99 17.77 1.35
N PHE A 344 -21.46 16.58 1.41
CA PHE A 344 -22.25 15.37 1.23
C PHE A 344 -22.90 15.01 2.56
N ILE A 345 -24.21 15.09 2.61
CA ILE A 345 -25.03 14.50 3.68
C ILE A 345 -25.44 13.10 3.21
N PRO A 346 -25.44 12.08 4.11
CA PRO A 346 -25.68 10.68 3.79
C PRO A 346 -27.07 10.37 3.26
#